data_a57c7a62fb908fb0922a8c8942f5efed
#
_entry.id   a57c7a62fb908fb0922a8c8942f5efed
#
_cell.length_a   1.000
_cell.length_b   1.000
_cell.length_c   1.000
_cell.angle_alpha   90.00
_cell.angle_beta   90.00
_cell.angle_gamma   90.00
#
_symmetry.space_group_name_H-M   'P 1'
#
loop_
_entity.id
_entity.type
_entity.pdbx_description
1 polymer ?
#
loop_
_entity_poly.entity_id
_entity_poly.type
_entity_poly.pdbx_seq_one_letter_code
_entity_poly.pdbx_strand_id
1 'polypeptide(L)'
;MSKTVCKIENNRGKIQIMADIVDLCKAGIRKTHIMYKGNLSYEQINRYLYELLEKELIIQNLDDGVLTYRATEKGRSFLQYYNLMLGTLDGNAIVIESTISKLA
;
A
#
# COMPACT_ATOMS: atom_id res chain seq x y z
N MET A 1 3.81 0.07 -28.40
CA MET A 1 2.82 0.33 -27.39
C MET A 1 2.53 -0.89 -26.55
N SER A 2 2.49 -2.07 -27.14
CA SER A 2 2.30 -3.28 -26.36
C SER A 2 3.41 -3.47 -25.33
N LYS A 3 4.62 -3.06 -25.64
CA LYS A 3 5.71 -3.14 -24.68
C LYS A 3 5.42 -2.32 -23.42
N THR A 4 4.83 -1.15 -23.62
CA THR A 4 4.49 -0.28 -22.51
C THR A 4 3.47 -0.94 -21.60
N VAL A 5 2.48 -1.58 -22.19
CA VAL A 5 1.44 -2.28 -21.43
C VAL A 5 2.06 -3.40 -20.60
N CYS A 6 2.89 -4.23 -21.23
CA CYS A 6 3.54 -5.32 -20.51
C CYS A 6 4.42 -4.81 -19.37
N LYS A 7 5.09 -3.70 -19.64
CA LYS A 7 5.95 -3.10 -18.63
C LYS A 7 5.16 -2.61 -17.44
N ILE A 8 4.00 -2.04 -17.68
CA ILE A 8 3.13 -1.56 -16.62
C ILE A 8 2.67 -2.72 -15.75
N GLU A 9 2.35 -3.84 -16.35
CA GLU A 9 1.91 -5.03 -15.62
C GLU A 9 3.02 -5.56 -14.72
N ASN A 10 4.26 -5.54 -15.22
CA ASN A 10 5.39 -6.08 -14.49
C ASN A 10 6.02 -5.07 -13.55
N ASN A 11 5.91 -3.80 -13.87
CA ASN A 11 6.49 -2.73 -13.07
C ASN A 11 5.38 -1.90 -12.45
N ARG A 12 4.98 -2.30 -11.28
CA ARG A 12 4.00 -1.51 -10.54
C ARG A 12 4.60 -0.14 -10.23
N GLY A 13 3.76 0.89 -10.29
CA GLY A 13 4.20 2.21 -9.91
C GLY A 13 4.51 2.30 -8.44
N LYS A 14 5.29 3.31 -8.06
CA LYS A 14 5.69 3.49 -6.68
C LYS A 14 4.50 3.57 -5.74
N ILE A 15 3.49 4.34 -6.11
CA ILE A 15 2.31 4.51 -5.25
C ILE A 15 1.57 3.20 -5.07
N GLN A 16 1.46 2.41 -6.14
CA GLN A 16 0.79 1.12 -6.05
C GLN A 16 1.55 0.18 -5.11
N ILE A 17 2.87 0.15 -5.21
CA ILE A 17 3.68 -0.70 -4.33
C ILE A 17 3.52 -0.26 -2.89
N MET A 18 3.55 1.04 -2.64
CA MET A 18 3.38 1.56 -1.28
C MET A 18 2.01 1.20 -0.73
N ALA A 19 0.97 1.31 -1.56
CA ALA A 19 -0.38 0.94 -1.13
C ALA A 19 -0.46 -0.54 -0.82
N ASP A 20 0.16 -1.39 -1.65
CA ASP A 20 0.18 -2.82 -1.41
C ASP A 20 0.83 -3.15 -0.07
N ILE A 21 1.94 -2.50 0.23
CA ILE A 21 2.66 -2.74 1.48
C ILE A 21 1.81 -2.30 2.68
N VAL A 22 1.22 -1.11 2.60
CA VAL A 22 0.40 -0.61 3.70
C VAL A 22 -0.80 -1.53 3.93
N ASP A 23 -1.38 -2.04 2.85
CA ASP A 23 -2.50 -2.97 2.95
C ASP A 23 -2.09 -4.25 3.69
N LEU A 24 -0.92 -4.77 3.38
CA LEU A 24 -0.39 -5.96 4.06
C LEU A 24 -0.12 -5.69 5.53
N CYS A 25 0.16 -4.43 5.88
CA CYS A 25 0.49 -4.05 7.25
C CYS A 25 -0.72 -3.81 8.14
N LYS A 26 -1.93 -3.94 7.64
CA LYS A 26 -3.13 -3.61 8.41
C LYS A 26 -3.22 -4.37 9.73
N ALA A 27 -2.88 -5.64 9.73
CA ALA A 27 -2.99 -6.49 10.91
C ALA A 27 -1.64 -6.74 11.60
N GLY A 28 -0.59 -6.12 11.11
CA GLY A 28 0.75 -6.40 11.62
C GLY A 28 1.38 -7.57 10.89
N ILE A 29 2.56 -7.38 10.35
CA ILE A 29 3.19 -8.39 9.51
C ILE A 29 4.71 -8.23 9.55
N ARG A 30 5.43 -9.33 9.42
CA ARG A 30 6.88 -9.30 9.39
C ARG A 30 7.40 -8.92 8.02
N LYS A 31 8.58 -8.33 8.00
CA LYS A 31 9.22 -7.87 6.77
C LYS A 31 9.33 -8.97 5.71
N THR A 32 9.72 -10.17 6.13
CA THR A 32 9.86 -11.28 5.19
C THR A 32 8.55 -11.63 4.52
N HIS A 33 7.45 -11.55 5.26
CA HIS A 33 6.13 -11.83 4.71
C HIS A 33 5.69 -10.73 3.75
N ILE A 34 6.01 -9.47 4.07
CA ILE A 34 5.71 -8.36 3.16
C ILE A 34 6.45 -8.56 1.85
N MET A 35 7.73 -8.89 1.96
CA MET A 35 8.56 -9.08 0.79
C MET A 35 8.02 -10.20 -0.09
N TYR A 36 7.66 -11.31 0.52
CA TYR A 36 7.17 -12.47 -0.19
C TYR A 36 5.82 -12.21 -0.84
N LYS A 37 4.87 -11.72 -0.06
CA LYS A 37 3.52 -11.46 -0.57
C LYS A 37 3.48 -10.31 -1.55
N GLY A 38 4.35 -9.33 -1.37
CA GLY A 38 4.42 -8.18 -2.25
C GLY A 38 5.25 -8.41 -3.49
N ASN A 39 5.91 -9.56 -3.57
CA ASN A 39 6.80 -9.90 -4.68
C ASN A 39 7.86 -8.82 -4.87
N LEU A 40 8.53 -8.48 -3.78
CA LEU A 40 9.56 -7.44 -3.76
C LEU A 40 10.92 -8.04 -3.47
N SER A 41 11.96 -7.45 -4.04
CA SER A 41 13.32 -7.82 -3.71
C SER A 41 13.67 -7.27 -2.33
N TYR A 42 14.77 -7.77 -1.77
CA TYR A 42 15.24 -7.31 -0.48
C TYR A 42 15.54 -5.80 -0.50
N GLU A 43 16.17 -5.34 -1.58
CA GLU A 43 16.47 -3.92 -1.73
C GLU A 43 15.22 -3.08 -1.81
N GLN A 44 14.24 -3.55 -2.58
CA GLN A 44 12.99 -2.82 -2.74
C GLN A 44 12.24 -2.71 -1.42
N ILE A 45 12.12 -3.82 -0.67
CA ILE A 45 11.37 -3.78 0.57
C ILE A 45 12.04 -2.85 1.57
N ASN A 46 13.36 -2.85 1.65
CA ASN A 46 14.07 -1.97 2.58
C ASN A 46 13.82 -0.51 2.22
N ARG A 47 13.87 -0.17 0.94
CA ARG A 47 13.68 1.19 0.49
C ARG A 47 12.26 1.67 0.75
N TYR A 48 11.29 0.85 0.42
CA TYR A 48 9.89 1.24 0.60
C TYR A 48 9.50 1.30 2.07
N LEU A 49 9.98 0.35 2.88
CA LEU A 49 9.68 0.40 4.30
C LEU A 49 10.25 1.65 4.95
N TYR A 50 11.47 2.01 4.58
CA TYR A 50 12.08 3.22 5.11
C TYR A 50 11.23 4.44 4.78
N GLU A 51 10.80 4.55 3.55
CA GLU A 51 10.00 5.69 3.12
C GLU A 51 8.64 5.72 3.81
N LEU A 52 8.00 4.56 3.93
CA LEU A 52 6.70 4.48 4.59
C LEU A 52 6.80 4.83 6.07
N LEU A 53 7.88 4.40 6.72
CA LEU A 53 8.11 4.75 8.11
C LEU A 53 8.35 6.25 8.26
N GLU A 54 9.12 6.83 7.36
CA GLU A 54 9.41 8.25 7.40
C GLU A 54 8.14 9.09 7.23
N LYS A 55 7.25 8.63 6.38
CA LYS A 55 5.99 9.32 6.14
C LYS A 55 4.92 8.97 7.16
N GLU A 56 5.27 8.11 8.12
CA GLU A 56 4.37 7.71 9.20
C GLU A 56 3.12 6.98 8.70
N LEU A 57 3.26 6.27 7.60
CA LEU A 57 2.17 5.46 7.07
C LEU A 57 2.16 4.07 7.70
N ILE A 58 3.30 3.65 8.23
CA ILE A 58 3.42 2.41 9.00
C ILE A 58 4.29 2.68 10.22
N ILE A 59 4.19 1.80 11.20
CA ILE A 59 5.06 1.83 12.38
C ILE A 59 5.65 0.45 12.59
N GLN A 60 6.75 0.42 13.34
CA GLN A 60 7.38 -0.82 13.75
C GLN A 60 6.92 -1.20 15.16
N ASN A 61 6.68 -2.48 15.35
CA ASN A 61 6.37 -3.04 16.67
C ASN A 61 7.30 -4.20 16.94
N LEU A 62 7.79 -4.27 18.16
CA LEU A 62 8.62 -5.38 18.58
C LEU A 62 7.85 -6.18 19.62
N ASP A 63 7.41 -7.37 19.24
CA ASP A 63 6.60 -8.27 20.06
C ASP A 63 7.37 -9.55 20.30
N ASP A 64 7.74 -9.81 21.55
CA ASP A 64 8.47 -11.04 21.90
C ASP A 64 9.70 -11.25 21.02
N GLY A 65 10.41 -10.16 20.75
CA GLY A 65 11.62 -10.23 19.93
C GLY A 65 11.35 -10.30 18.43
N VAL A 66 10.10 -10.26 18.01
CA VAL A 66 9.74 -10.32 16.60
C VAL A 66 9.33 -8.93 16.12
N LEU A 67 10.02 -8.45 15.10
CA LEU A 67 9.74 -7.14 14.53
C LEU A 67 8.63 -7.24 13.49
N THR A 68 7.57 -6.48 13.71
CA THR A 68 6.46 -6.42 12.76
C THR A 68 6.19 -4.98 12.36
N TYR A 69 5.47 -4.82 11.26
CA TYR A 69 5.09 -3.51 10.73
C TYR A 69 3.57 -3.44 10.69
N ARG A 70 3.05 -2.31 11.10
CA ARG A 70 1.61 -2.11 11.19
C ARG A 70 1.23 -0.79 10.57
N ALA A 71 0.12 -0.76 9.84
CA ALA A 71 -0.38 0.47 9.25
C ALA A 71 -0.85 1.42 10.34
N THR A 72 -0.50 2.69 10.18
CA THR A 72 -1.00 3.73 11.08
C THR A 72 -2.37 4.20 10.61
N GLU A 73 -3.00 5.07 11.40
CA GLU A 73 -4.25 5.67 10.98
C GLU A 73 -4.07 6.45 9.69
N LYS A 74 -2.94 7.16 9.57
CA LYS A 74 -2.60 7.87 8.35
C LYS A 74 -2.44 6.91 7.17
N GLY A 75 -1.81 5.75 7.41
CA GLY A 75 -1.65 4.74 6.38
C GLY A 75 -2.98 4.19 5.92
N ARG A 76 -3.91 3.97 6.84
CA ARG A 76 -5.25 3.50 6.47
C ARG A 76 -6.00 4.54 5.65
N SER A 77 -5.85 5.81 6.00
CA SER A 77 -6.44 6.88 5.22
C SER A 77 -5.86 6.92 3.81
N PHE A 78 -4.55 6.75 3.71
CA PHE A 78 -3.89 6.68 2.42
C PHE A 78 -4.48 5.57 1.55
N LEU A 79 -4.69 4.39 2.13
CA LEU A 79 -5.30 3.28 1.41
C LEU A 79 -6.71 3.61 0.94
N GLN A 80 -7.47 4.26 1.80
CA GLN A 80 -8.84 4.63 1.46
C GLN A 80 -8.87 5.55 0.25
N TYR A 81 -8.02 6.58 0.26
CA TYR A 81 -7.96 7.51 -0.87
C TYR A 81 -7.44 6.83 -2.13
N TYR A 82 -6.48 5.94 -1.97
CA TYR A 82 -5.95 5.19 -3.10
C TYR A 82 -7.05 4.35 -3.75
N ASN A 83 -7.83 3.66 -2.94
CA ASN A 83 -8.91 2.82 -3.45
C ASN A 83 -10.01 3.64 -4.11
N LEU A 84 -10.29 4.81 -3.56
CA LEU A 84 -11.26 5.73 -4.19
C LEU A 84 -10.77 6.18 -5.55
N MET A 85 -9.48 6.49 -5.64
CA MET A 85 -8.89 6.90 -6.91
C MET A 85 -8.99 5.79 -7.93
N LEU A 86 -8.67 4.56 -7.54
CA LEU A 86 -8.77 3.41 -8.44
C LEU A 86 -10.21 3.21 -8.90
N GLY A 87 -11.16 3.36 -8.00
CA GLY A 87 -12.57 3.24 -8.35
C GLY A 87 -12.96 4.24 -9.43
N THR A 88 -12.44 5.45 -9.33
CA THR A 88 -12.70 6.48 -10.34
C THR A 88 -12.14 6.06 -11.69
N LEU A 89 -10.91 5.58 -11.68
CA LEU A 89 -10.24 5.19 -12.92
C LEU A 89 -10.92 3.98 -13.58
N ASP A 90 -11.48 3.11 -12.76
CA ASP A 90 -12.13 1.89 -13.25
C ASP A 90 -13.62 2.10 -13.56
N GLY A 91 -14.10 3.32 -13.48
CA GLY A 91 -15.48 3.60 -13.80
C GLY A 91 -16.46 3.36 -12.67
N ASN A 92 -16.00 3.23 -11.45
CA ASN A 92 -16.86 3.03 -10.27
C ASN A 92 -17.25 4.35 -9.65
N ALA A 93 -17.66 5.30 -10.49
CA ALA A 93 -18.02 6.63 -10.04
C ALA A 93 -19.15 6.63 -9.02
N ILE A 94 -20.08 5.69 -9.17
CA ILE A 94 -21.22 5.58 -8.26
C ILE A 94 -20.74 5.32 -6.83
N VAL A 95 -19.76 4.44 -6.68
CA VAL A 95 -19.20 4.12 -5.37
C VAL A 95 -18.56 5.35 -4.74
N ILE A 96 -17.85 6.12 -5.56
CA ILE A 96 -17.19 7.33 -5.09
C ILE A 96 -18.21 8.38 -4.67
N GLU A 97 -19.26 8.54 -5.46
CA GLU A 97 -20.31 9.48 -5.12
C GLU A 97 -20.98 9.13 -3.80
N SER A 98 -21.25 7.84 -3.59
CA SER A 98 -21.81 7.38 -2.33
C SER A 98 -20.89 7.72 -1.16
N THR A 99 -19.60 7.50 -1.34
CA THR A 99 -18.64 7.80 -0.30
C THR A 99 -18.57 9.27 0.01
N ILE A 100 -18.58 10.10 -1.04
CA ILE A 100 -18.55 11.53 -0.88
C ILE A 100 -19.81 12.01 -0.17
N SER A 101 -20.96 11.46 -0.51
CA SER A 101 -22.21 11.80 0.14
C SER A 101 -22.16 11.50 1.63
N LYS A 102 -21.54 10.39 2.01
CA LYS A 102 -21.41 10.04 3.41
C LYS A 102 -20.48 10.97 4.15
N LEU A 103 -19.47 11.49 3.47
CA LEU A 103 -18.53 12.41 4.08
C LEU A 103 -19.12 13.83 4.22
N ALA A 104 -20.01 14.15 3.33
CA ALA A 104 -20.67 15.44 3.38
C ALA A 104 -21.71 15.49 4.47
#